data_4ac8fbc8f6fb31bcb30b7355a8506c79
#
_entry.id   4ac8fbc8f6fb31bcb30b7355a8506c79
#
_cell.length_a   1.000
_cell.length_b   1.000
_cell.length_c   1.000
_cell.angle_alpha   90.00
_cell.angle_beta   90.00
_cell.angle_gamma   90.00
#
_symmetry.space_group_name_H-M   'P 1'
#
loop_
_entity.id
_entity.type
_entity.pdbx_description
1 polymer ?
#
loop_
_entity_poly.entity_id
_entity_poly.type
_entity_poly.pdbx_seq_one_letter_code
_entity_poly.pdbx_strand_id
1 'polypeptide(L)'
;MYVLACFAYWNFFVILENRNGCISSDSVTDEVIITEEQMAHIRGRHPEAYIDTLHYVREILKDPDYIFRDRRPNTGLVVKKILNEEECSLLVLKIITSEDDTNYKNSVITSWKITEKRLNNYLRNKEIIYKKA
;
A
#
# COMPACT_ATOMS: atom_id res chain seq x y z
N MET A 1 -12.29 2.30 -9.46
CA MET A 1 -12.24 1.23 -8.45
C MET A 1 -13.22 0.15 -8.82
N TYR A 2 -12.82 -1.07 -8.67
CA TYR A 2 -13.65 -2.21 -8.96
C TYR A 2 -13.84 -3.04 -7.70
N VAL A 3 -15.09 -3.30 -7.30
CA VAL A 3 -15.41 -4.03 -6.09
C VAL A 3 -16.16 -5.31 -6.45
N LEU A 4 -15.62 -6.44 -6.06
CA LEU A 4 -16.26 -7.74 -6.22
C LEU A 4 -16.97 -8.09 -4.91
N ALA A 5 -18.06 -7.39 -4.65
CA ALA A 5 -18.71 -7.42 -3.34
C ALA A 5 -19.26 -8.79 -2.94
N CYS A 6 -19.50 -9.66 -3.89
CA CYS A 6 -19.97 -11.01 -3.61
C CYS A 6 -18.82 -11.97 -3.27
N PHE A 7 -17.59 -11.50 -3.32
CA PHE A 7 -16.41 -12.28 -3.07
C PHE A 7 -15.62 -11.69 -1.89
N ALA A 8 -14.60 -12.41 -1.46
CA ALA A 8 -13.86 -12.07 -0.24
C ALA A 8 -12.80 -10.98 -0.44
N TYR A 9 -12.86 -10.19 -1.49
CA TYR A 9 -11.86 -9.15 -1.70
C TYR A 9 -12.39 -8.00 -2.56
N TRP A 10 -11.73 -6.87 -2.41
CA TRP A 10 -11.89 -5.69 -3.26
C TRP A 10 -10.77 -5.69 -4.28
N ASN A 11 -11.12 -5.48 -5.53
CA ASN A 11 -10.18 -5.52 -6.60
C ASN A 11 -9.96 -4.13 -7.17
N PHE A 12 -8.70 -3.68 -7.21
CA PHE A 12 -8.34 -2.37 -7.71
C PHE A 12 -7.42 -2.52 -8.89
N PHE A 13 -7.84 -2.01 -10.04
CA PHE A 13 -6.94 -1.87 -11.18
C PHE A 13 -6.21 -0.55 -11.05
N VAL A 14 -4.98 -0.61 -10.61
CA VAL A 14 -4.13 0.56 -10.45
C VAL A 14 -2.88 0.35 -11.28
N ILE A 15 -2.65 1.26 -12.24
CA ILE A 15 -1.40 1.30 -12.96
C ILE A 15 -0.42 2.06 -12.07
N LEU A 16 0.58 1.35 -11.55
CA LEU A 16 1.52 1.92 -10.59
C LEU A 16 2.72 2.62 -11.26
N GLU A 17 2.69 2.81 -12.57
CA GLU A 17 3.71 3.55 -13.32
C GLU A 17 5.14 3.13 -12.93
N ASN A 18 5.40 1.84 -12.96
CA ASN A 18 6.68 1.23 -12.58
C ASN A 18 6.98 1.24 -11.06
N ARG A 19 6.04 1.64 -10.22
CA ARG A 19 6.26 1.62 -8.77
C ARG A 19 6.34 0.22 -8.22
N ASN A 20 5.65 -0.75 -8.84
CA ASN A 20 5.85 -2.17 -8.52
C ASN A 20 7.31 -2.56 -8.73
N GLY A 21 7.92 -2.08 -9.82
CA GLY A 21 9.34 -2.31 -10.11
C GLY A 21 10.27 -1.67 -9.09
N CYS A 22 9.83 -0.60 -8.40
CA CYS A 22 10.62 -0.01 -7.31
C CYS A 22 10.68 -0.96 -6.11
N ILE A 23 9.58 -1.69 -5.85
CA ILE A 23 9.52 -2.65 -4.73
C ILE A 23 10.17 -3.97 -5.13
N SER A 24 9.85 -4.46 -6.31
CA SER A 24 10.44 -5.69 -6.85
C SER A 24 10.50 -5.59 -8.38
N SER A 25 11.68 -5.84 -8.94
CA SER A 25 11.86 -5.86 -10.40
C SER A 25 11.17 -7.06 -11.05
N ASP A 26 10.77 -8.05 -10.27
CA ASP A 26 10.11 -9.28 -10.74
C ASP A 26 8.59 -9.21 -10.54
N SER A 27 8.01 -8.02 -10.53
CA SER A 27 6.56 -7.85 -10.43
C SER A 27 5.88 -8.41 -11.68
N VAL A 28 4.85 -9.23 -11.49
CA VAL A 28 4.16 -9.93 -12.60
C VAL A 28 2.77 -9.38 -12.90
N THR A 29 2.26 -8.48 -12.07
CA THR A 29 0.93 -7.89 -12.25
C THR A 29 0.84 -6.52 -11.62
N ASP A 30 -0.02 -5.66 -12.19
CA ASP A 30 -0.33 -4.34 -11.62
C ASP A 30 -1.61 -4.38 -10.78
N GLU A 31 -2.27 -5.52 -10.73
CA GLU A 31 -3.51 -5.66 -9.98
C GLU A 31 -3.24 -5.74 -8.48
N VAL A 32 -3.97 -4.93 -7.71
CA VAL A 32 -3.86 -4.87 -6.25
C VAL A 32 -5.23 -5.18 -5.64
N ILE A 33 -5.25 -6.03 -4.63
CA ILE A 33 -6.46 -6.37 -3.90
C ILE A 33 -6.32 -6.06 -2.41
N ILE A 34 -7.45 -5.94 -1.75
CA ILE A 34 -7.55 -5.97 -0.29
C ILE A 34 -8.64 -6.98 0.04
N THR A 35 -8.30 -8.00 0.82
CA THR A 35 -9.29 -8.99 1.23
C THR A 35 -10.18 -8.43 2.33
N GLU A 36 -11.36 -9.03 2.51
CA GLU A 36 -12.25 -8.66 3.60
C GLU A 36 -11.59 -8.87 4.97
N GLU A 37 -10.78 -9.90 5.11
CA GLU A 37 -10.03 -10.16 6.34
C GLU A 37 -9.03 -9.03 6.62
N GLN A 38 -8.34 -8.57 5.58
CA GLN A 38 -7.40 -7.47 5.71
C GLN A 38 -8.13 -6.17 6.07
N MET A 39 -9.27 -5.90 5.44
CA MET A 39 -10.07 -4.72 5.79
C MET A 39 -10.58 -4.79 7.23
N ALA A 40 -11.03 -5.96 7.68
CA ALA A 40 -11.45 -6.16 9.06
C ALA A 40 -10.29 -5.96 10.04
N HIS A 41 -9.10 -6.44 9.67
CA HIS A 41 -7.89 -6.23 10.47
C HIS A 41 -7.56 -4.73 10.61
N ILE A 42 -7.62 -3.99 9.50
CA ILE A 42 -7.36 -2.54 9.53
C ILE A 42 -8.37 -1.85 10.42
N ARG A 43 -9.65 -2.17 10.26
CA ARG A 43 -10.72 -1.58 11.07
C ARG A 43 -10.54 -1.86 12.55
N GLY A 44 -10.13 -3.08 12.90
CA GLY A 44 -9.93 -3.49 14.28
C GLY A 44 -8.66 -2.97 14.93
N ARG A 45 -7.55 -2.97 14.19
CA ARG A 45 -6.24 -2.59 14.71
C ARG A 45 -5.89 -1.12 14.50
N HIS A 46 -6.37 -0.55 13.41
CA HIS A 46 -6.02 0.80 12.98
C HIS A 46 -7.28 1.52 12.51
N PRO A 47 -8.27 1.73 13.41
CA PRO A 47 -9.54 2.35 13.02
C PRO A 47 -9.35 3.76 12.45
N GLU A 48 -8.31 4.47 12.87
CA GLU A 48 -7.99 5.80 12.36
C GLU A 48 -7.60 5.78 10.88
N ALA A 49 -7.06 4.66 10.42
CA ALA A 49 -6.65 4.50 9.01
C ALA A 49 -7.73 3.87 8.14
N TYR A 50 -8.74 3.26 8.75
CA TYR A 50 -9.76 2.50 8.00
C TYR A 50 -10.50 3.38 6.99
N ILE A 51 -10.94 4.55 7.42
CA ILE A 51 -11.70 5.47 6.56
C ILE A 51 -10.81 5.98 5.41
N ASP A 52 -9.57 6.35 5.71
CA ASP A 52 -8.63 6.79 4.69
C ASP A 52 -8.33 5.68 3.69
N THR A 53 -8.19 4.45 4.17
CA THR A 53 -7.99 3.30 3.27
C THR A 53 -9.16 3.13 2.32
N LEU A 54 -10.39 3.20 2.83
CA LEU A 54 -11.59 3.10 1.99
C LEU A 54 -11.64 4.19 0.93
N HIS A 55 -11.33 5.43 1.31
CA HIS A 55 -11.51 6.58 0.43
C HIS A 55 -10.33 6.85 -0.48
N TYR A 56 -9.10 6.54 -0.04
CA TYR A 56 -7.89 7.02 -0.71
C TYR A 56 -6.94 5.93 -1.17
N VAL A 57 -7.28 4.65 -1.00
CA VAL A 57 -6.36 3.57 -1.37
C VAL A 57 -5.86 3.69 -2.81
N ARG A 58 -6.75 3.99 -3.72
CA ARG A 58 -6.42 4.15 -5.13
C ARG A 58 -5.45 5.31 -5.34
N GLU A 59 -5.76 6.44 -4.73
CA GLU A 59 -4.93 7.65 -4.84
C GLU A 59 -3.56 7.43 -4.22
N ILE A 60 -3.51 6.79 -3.04
CA ILE A 60 -2.25 6.48 -2.37
C ILE A 60 -1.36 5.58 -3.23
N LEU A 61 -1.95 4.54 -3.82
CA LEU A 61 -1.21 3.61 -4.66
C LEU A 61 -0.77 4.25 -5.98
N LYS A 62 -1.62 5.11 -6.54
CA LYS A 62 -1.37 5.71 -7.84
C LYS A 62 -0.39 6.87 -7.79
N ASP A 63 -0.40 7.64 -6.70
CA ASP A 63 0.41 8.85 -6.57
C ASP A 63 0.96 9.00 -5.14
N PRO A 64 1.81 8.08 -4.70
CA PRO A 64 2.41 8.16 -3.36
C PRO A 64 3.44 9.28 -3.29
N ASP A 65 3.67 9.77 -2.09
CA ASP A 65 4.78 10.72 -1.83
C ASP A 65 6.09 9.98 -1.60
N TYR A 66 6.04 8.83 -0.93
CA TYR A 66 7.20 8.00 -0.66
C TYR A 66 6.84 6.53 -0.71
N ILE A 67 7.82 5.70 -1.08
CA ILE A 67 7.76 4.25 -0.83
C ILE A 67 9.06 3.88 -0.14
N PHE A 68 8.94 3.24 1.03
CA PHE A 68 10.08 2.72 1.77
C PHE A 68 10.10 1.20 1.65
N ARG A 69 11.29 0.61 1.70
CA ARG A 69 11.40 -0.84 1.73
C ARG A 69 11.03 -1.37 3.11
N ASP A 70 10.15 -2.36 3.15
CA ASP A 70 9.82 -3.08 4.38
C ASP A 70 10.82 -4.22 4.60
N ARG A 71 10.88 -4.73 5.83
CA ARG A 71 11.73 -5.88 6.16
C ARG A 71 11.27 -7.16 5.49
N ARG A 72 9.97 -7.29 5.23
CA ARG A 72 9.44 -8.44 4.49
C ARG A 72 9.85 -8.36 3.03
N PRO A 73 10.18 -9.52 2.41
CA PRO A 73 10.56 -9.49 0.99
C PRO A 73 9.43 -8.98 0.11
N ASN A 74 9.80 -8.28 -0.95
CA ASN A 74 8.88 -7.78 -1.98
C ASN A 74 7.74 -6.94 -1.42
N THR A 75 8.02 -6.19 -0.36
CA THR A 75 7.02 -5.41 0.37
C THR A 75 7.49 -3.97 0.53
N GLY A 76 6.59 -3.05 0.26
CA GLY A 76 6.86 -1.62 0.39
C GLY A 76 5.87 -0.94 1.34
N LEU A 77 6.36 0.11 1.99
CA LEU A 77 5.52 1.00 2.79
C LEU A 77 5.21 2.22 1.94
N VAL A 78 3.97 2.30 1.48
CA VAL A 78 3.51 3.34 0.55
C VAL A 78 2.88 4.46 1.37
N VAL A 79 3.48 5.65 1.32
CA VAL A 79 3.10 6.79 2.17
C VAL A 79 2.59 7.93 1.32
N LYS A 80 1.46 8.50 1.75
CA LYS A 80 0.92 9.71 1.14
C LYS A 80 0.41 10.67 2.21
N LYS A 81 0.74 11.94 2.04
CA LYS A 81 0.14 13.03 2.82
C LYS A 81 -1.22 13.33 2.23
N ILE A 82 -2.26 13.19 3.04
CA ILE A 82 -3.62 13.51 2.63
C ILE A 82 -3.90 14.97 2.95
N LEU A 83 -4.46 15.70 2.00
CA LEU A 83 -4.77 17.11 2.15
C LEU A 83 -5.66 17.34 3.38
N ASN A 84 -5.30 18.34 4.18
CA ASN A 84 -5.99 18.71 5.42
C ASN A 84 -5.90 17.67 6.55
N GLU A 85 -5.00 16.70 6.44
CA GLU A 85 -4.73 15.75 7.50
C GLU A 85 -3.36 16.04 8.11
N GLU A 86 -3.25 15.93 9.43
CA GLU A 86 -1.96 16.11 10.12
C GLU A 86 -1.04 14.90 9.96
N GLU A 87 -1.65 13.71 9.89
CA GLU A 87 -0.91 12.48 9.78
C GLU A 87 -0.91 11.99 8.34
N CYS A 88 0.13 11.26 7.98
CA CYS A 88 0.21 10.62 6.66
C CYS A 88 -0.49 9.27 6.71
N SER A 89 -1.09 8.87 5.59
CA SER A 89 -1.59 7.52 5.41
C SER A 89 -0.47 6.62 4.91
N LEU A 90 -0.39 5.42 5.44
CA LEU A 90 0.59 4.41 5.05
C LEU A 90 -0.11 3.10 4.73
N LEU A 91 0.18 2.56 3.55
CA LEU A 91 -0.26 1.23 3.14
C LEU A 91 0.95 0.31 3.07
N VAL A 92 0.78 -0.92 3.54
CA VAL A 92 1.80 -1.96 3.36
C VAL A 92 1.41 -2.78 2.15
N LEU A 93 2.20 -2.67 1.08
CA LEU A 93 1.92 -3.31 -0.21
C LEU A 93 2.89 -4.45 -0.47
N LYS A 94 2.34 -5.65 -0.61
CA LYS A 94 3.11 -6.84 -1.00
C LYS A 94 2.97 -7.06 -2.50
N ILE A 95 4.11 -7.22 -3.15
CA ILE A 95 4.20 -7.49 -4.59
C ILE A 95 4.37 -8.99 -4.82
N ILE A 96 3.61 -9.52 -5.76
CA ILE A 96 3.70 -10.90 -6.20
C ILE A 96 4.75 -10.99 -7.30
N THR A 97 5.61 -11.97 -7.19
CA THR A 97 6.70 -12.20 -8.14
C THR A 97 6.49 -13.51 -8.89
N SER A 98 7.37 -13.78 -9.85
CA SER A 98 7.32 -15.03 -10.64
C SER A 98 7.53 -16.28 -9.79
N GLU A 99 8.07 -16.15 -8.58
CA GLU A 99 8.28 -17.25 -7.65
C GLU A 99 7.04 -17.59 -6.83
N ASP A 100 6.03 -16.69 -6.83
CA ASP A 100 4.78 -16.91 -6.10
C ASP A 100 3.79 -17.70 -6.96
N ASP A 101 2.76 -18.22 -6.32
CA ASP A 101 1.65 -18.87 -7.01
C ASP A 101 0.98 -17.87 -7.97
N THR A 102 0.70 -18.30 -9.20
CA THR A 102 0.12 -17.45 -10.23
C THR A 102 -1.30 -16.98 -9.91
N ASN A 103 -1.95 -17.60 -8.94
CA ASN A 103 -3.29 -17.22 -8.48
C ASN A 103 -3.27 -16.06 -7.48
N TYR A 104 -2.09 -15.73 -6.97
CA TYR A 104 -1.95 -14.62 -6.03
C TYR A 104 -1.87 -13.29 -6.77
N LYS A 105 -2.25 -12.23 -6.07
CA LYS A 105 -2.21 -10.86 -6.57
C LYS A 105 -1.46 -9.98 -5.59
N ASN A 106 -1.00 -8.83 -6.06
CA ASN A 106 -0.46 -7.82 -5.16
C ASN A 106 -1.56 -7.47 -4.15
N SER A 107 -1.19 -7.24 -2.92
CA SER A 107 -2.19 -6.98 -1.88
C SER A 107 -1.74 -5.93 -0.89
N VAL A 108 -2.71 -5.15 -0.42
CA VAL A 108 -2.53 -4.28 0.74
C VAL A 108 -2.70 -5.17 1.97
N ILE A 109 -1.60 -5.38 2.70
CA ILE A 109 -1.60 -6.26 3.87
C ILE A 109 -2.25 -5.58 5.06
N THR A 110 -1.91 -4.32 5.27
CA THR A 110 -2.44 -3.50 6.37
C THR A 110 -2.22 -2.03 6.06
N SER A 111 -2.76 -1.18 6.91
CA SER A 111 -2.65 0.27 6.78
C SER A 111 -2.69 0.91 8.16
N TRP A 112 -1.92 1.98 8.32
CA TRP A 112 -2.01 2.80 9.53
C TRP A 112 -1.62 4.23 9.20
N LYS A 113 -1.81 5.12 10.18
CA LYS A 113 -1.36 6.51 10.05
C LYS A 113 -0.04 6.72 10.76
N ILE A 114 0.78 7.59 10.22
CA ILE A 114 2.03 7.96 10.86
C ILE A 114 2.11 9.48 11.01
N THR A 115 2.71 9.91 12.11
CA THR A 115 2.96 11.32 12.36
C THR A 115 4.09 11.82 11.45
N GLU A 116 4.20 13.11 11.30
CA GLU A 116 5.31 13.71 10.57
C GLU A 116 6.65 13.37 11.22
N LYS A 117 6.68 13.32 12.54
CA LYS A 117 7.88 12.91 13.28
C LYS A 117 8.31 11.49 12.91
N ARG A 118 7.35 10.57 12.81
CA ARG A 118 7.65 9.20 12.40
C ARG A 118 8.07 9.13 10.94
N LEU A 119 7.45 9.91 10.08
CA LEU A 119 7.87 10.00 8.68
C LEU A 119 9.32 10.46 8.59
N ASN A 120 9.69 11.48 9.33
CA ASN A 120 11.07 11.97 9.35
C ASN A 120 12.05 10.91 9.85
N ASN A 121 11.62 10.09 10.82
CA ASN A 121 12.41 8.95 11.29
C ASN A 121 12.61 7.92 10.17
N TYR A 122 11.57 7.61 9.42
CA TYR A 122 11.66 6.69 8.28
C TYR A 122 12.61 7.24 7.21
N LEU A 123 12.53 8.54 6.93
CA LEU A 123 13.41 9.18 5.94
C LEU A 123 14.89 9.07 6.31
N ARG A 124 15.21 9.02 7.60
CA ARG A 124 16.59 8.86 8.07
C ARG A 124 17.03 7.40 8.15
N ASN A 125 16.13 6.48 8.45
CA ASN A 125 16.51 5.13 8.87
C ASN A 125 16.08 4.01 7.93
N LYS A 126 15.17 4.27 6.98
CA LYS A 126 14.70 3.25 6.04
C LYS A 126 15.20 3.55 4.64
N GLU A 127 15.32 2.50 3.84
CA GLU A 127 15.64 2.66 2.42
C GLU A 127 14.45 3.30 1.69
N ILE A 128 14.70 4.42 1.03
CA ILE A 128 13.71 5.11 0.21
C ILE A 128 13.83 4.53 -1.20
N ILE A 129 12.81 3.81 -1.65
CA ILE A 129 12.81 3.21 -2.99
C ILE A 129 12.03 4.04 -4.01
N TYR A 130 11.24 4.99 -3.54
CA TYR A 130 10.56 5.97 -4.39
C TYR A 130 10.31 7.25 -3.62
N LYS A 131 10.55 8.37 -4.26
CA LYS A 131 10.25 9.69 -3.72
C LYS A 131 9.66 10.54 -4.82
N LYS A 132 8.50 11.12 -4.57
CA LYS A 132 7.84 12.03 -5.52
C LYS A 132 8.67 13.28 -5.69
N ALA A 133 8.81 13.69 -6.92
CA ALA A 133 9.56 14.91 -7.28
C ALA A 133 8.85 16.18 -6.77
#